data_e58df7f03c483619cce130f2b4e54278
#
_entry.id   e58df7f03c483619cce130f2b4e54278
#
_cell.length_a   1.000
_cell.length_b   1.000
_cell.length_c   1.000
_cell.angle_alpha   90.00
_cell.angle_beta   90.00
_cell.angle_gamma   90.00
#
_symmetry.space_group_name_H-M   'P 1'
#
loop_
_entity.id
_entity.type
_entity.pdbx_description
1 polymer ?
#
loop_
_entity_poly.entity_id
_entity_poly.type
_entity_poly.pdbx_seq_one_letter_code
_entity_poly.pdbx_strand_id
1 'polypeptide(L)'
;GVKSTMVVPLNSKDGVWGYIGVDMVREHRNWCNEDYQWFVSLGNIISICMELRRSESEARLEKAYLQNIYKNLPAGIELYDKDGFMTDLNDKEMEIFGLRHKEDVIGLNLFDNPLLPQGLKDKLKAGAPIDMSFNYDFDRLDGYYSTSRTGTISLISKFDPLYDALGNLINILLINIDNTETTNAYSKIQDFEEFFTLIGNYAKVGYAHFNALKCDGYAVNSWYRNVGEKEGTPLNEIIKVHSHFHPDDRRMMLRFFDQVLIREVSHLRRDVRILREDGTYTWTRVNVMAVSYTHLTLPT
;
A
#
# COMPACT_ATOMS: atom_id res chain seq x y z
N GLY A 1 62.78 -24.18 8.34
CA GLY A 1 62.04 -23.46 7.30
C GLY A 1 61.58 -24.43 6.23
N VAL A 2 60.73 -23.98 5.34
CA VAL A 2 60.23 -24.76 4.19
C VAL A 2 61.39 -25.09 3.28
N LYS A 3 61.48 -26.37 2.85
CA LYS A 3 62.57 -26.90 2.01
C LYS A 3 62.24 -26.91 0.52
N SER A 4 60.95 -27.20 0.19
CA SER A 4 60.40 -27.09 -1.14
C SER A 4 58.88 -26.90 -1.06
N THR A 5 58.34 -26.11 -1.99
CA THR A 5 56.90 -25.77 -2.09
C THR A 5 56.40 -26.06 -3.49
N MET A 6 55.16 -26.56 -3.58
CA MET A 6 54.40 -26.58 -4.82
C MET A 6 53.04 -25.89 -4.57
N VAL A 7 52.68 -24.98 -5.45
CA VAL A 7 51.45 -24.17 -5.32
C VAL A 7 50.68 -24.22 -6.66
N VAL A 8 49.40 -24.39 -6.61
CA VAL A 8 48.52 -24.30 -7.79
C VAL A 8 47.36 -23.33 -7.52
N PRO A 9 46.88 -22.59 -8.53
CA PRO A 9 45.77 -21.70 -8.38
C PRO A 9 44.45 -22.47 -8.24
N LEU A 10 43.54 -21.90 -7.46
CA LEU A 10 42.15 -22.25 -7.42
C LEU A 10 41.38 -21.28 -8.32
N ASN A 11 40.88 -21.76 -9.44
CA ASN A 11 40.24 -20.94 -10.46
C ASN A 11 38.71 -20.94 -10.28
N SER A 12 38.10 -19.77 -10.57
CA SER A 12 36.66 -19.64 -10.72
C SER A 12 36.35 -19.00 -12.08
N LYS A 13 35.07 -18.85 -12.39
CA LYS A 13 34.62 -18.13 -13.59
C LYS A 13 35.08 -16.68 -13.64
N ASP A 14 35.28 -16.08 -12.48
CA ASP A 14 35.67 -14.66 -12.31
C ASP A 14 37.20 -14.47 -12.17
N GLY A 15 38.00 -15.56 -12.25
CA GLY A 15 39.46 -15.54 -12.16
C GLY A 15 40.01 -16.40 -11.03
N VAL A 16 41.28 -16.17 -10.66
CA VAL A 16 41.92 -16.87 -9.54
C VAL A 16 41.46 -16.26 -8.23
N TRP A 17 40.84 -17.07 -7.37
CA TRP A 17 40.34 -16.61 -6.06
C TRP A 17 41.10 -17.15 -4.88
N GLY A 18 42.07 -18.05 -5.11
CA GLY A 18 42.93 -18.60 -4.08
C GLY A 18 44.03 -19.50 -4.63
N TYR A 19 44.79 -20.06 -3.74
CA TYR A 19 45.85 -20.98 -4.04
C TYR A 19 45.81 -22.13 -3.04
N ILE A 20 46.15 -23.33 -3.49
CA ILE A 20 46.45 -24.47 -2.63
C ILE A 20 47.90 -24.83 -2.77
N GLY A 21 48.60 -25.03 -1.65
CA GLY A 21 50.02 -25.36 -1.62
C GLY A 21 50.34 -26.54 -0.72
N VAL A 22 51.42 -27.20 -1.03
CA VAL A 22 52.01 -28.22 -0.19
C VAL A 22 53.49 -27.91 0.05
N ASP A 23 53.88 -27.93 1.32
CA ASP A 23 55.22 -27.60 1.77
C ASP A 23 55.94 -28.83 2.36
N MET A 24 57.20 -29.00 1.95
CA MET A 24 58.09 -30.01 2.53
C MET A 24 58.99 -29.30 3.55
N VAL A 25 58.91 -29.73 4.80
CA VAL A 25 59.67 -29.10 5.90
C VAL A 25 60.85 -29.91 6.43
N ARG A 26 60.86 -31.21 6.17
CA ARG A 26 61.93 -32.11 6.67
C ARG A 26 63.02 -32.32 5.63
N GLU A 27 62.64 -32.63 4.39
CA GLU A 27 63.54 -32.95 3.28
C GLU A 27 63.18 -32.12 2.05
N HIS A 28 64.15 -31.91 1.18
CA HIS A 28 63.94 -31.30 -0.11
C HIS A 28 63.37 -32.32 -1.07
N ARG A 29 62.19 -32.04 -1.70
CA ARG A 29 61.61 -32.89 -2.75
C ARG A 29 61.73 -32.17 -4.08
N ASN A 30 62.19 -32.85 -5.09
CA ASN A 30 62.08 -32.43 -6.47
C ASN A 30 60.74 -32.88 -6.99
N TRP A 31 59.90 -31.93 -7.30
CA TRP A 31 58.54 -32.19 -7.83
C TRP A 31 58.67 -32.62 -9.29
N CYS A 32 58.07 -33.73 -9.66
CA CYS A 32 57.98 -34.18 -11.06
C CYS A 32 56.69 -33.64 -11.74
N ASN A 33 56.61 -33.79 -13.04
CA ASN A 33 55.42 -33.31 -13.80
C ASN A 33 54.15 -34.04 -13.39
N GLU A 34 54.24 -35.30 -12.99
CA GLU A 34 53.12 -36.10 -12.51
C GLU A 34 52.55 -35.57 -11.18
N ASP A 35 53.45 -35.21 -10.24
CA ASP A 35 53.10 -34.54 -8.97
C ASP A 35 52.28 -33.26 -9.24
N TYR A 36 52.79 -32.42 -10.18
CA TYR A 36 52.14 -31.18 -10.55
C TYR A 36 50.74 -31.41 -11.18
N GLN A 37 50.63 -32.32 -12.15
CA GLN A 37 49.35 -32.67 -12.82
C GLN A 37 48.33 -33.18 -11.81
N TRP A 38 48.76 -34.06 -10.89
CA TRP A 38 47.88 -34.53 -9.84
C TRP A 38 47.38 -33.41 -8.94
N PHE A 39 48.30 -32.49 -8.58
CA PHE A 39 47.96 -31.37 -7.69
C PHE A 39 47.06 -30.33 -8.37
N VAL A 40 47.27 -30.07 -9.65
CA VAL A 40 46.37 -29.24 -10.48
C VAL A 40 44.96 -29.88 -10.54
N SER A 41 44.91 -31.18 -10.73
CA SER A 41 43.63 -31.91 -10.73
C SER A 41 42.88 -31.79 -9.39
N LEU A 42 43.60 -31.91 -8.28
CA LEU A 42 43.07 -31.68 -6.94
C LEU A 42 42.56 -30.23 -6.78
N GLY A 43 43.37 -29.24 -7.23
CA GLY A 43 42.97 -27.85 -7.21
C GLY A 43 41.68 -27.53 -8.01
N ASN A 44 41.54 -28.18 -9.17
CA ASN A 44 40.34 -28.08 -9.99
C ASN A 44 39.11 -28.71 -9.32
N ILE A 45 39.24 -29.85 -8.69
CA ILE A 45 38.16 -30.49 -7.93
C ILE A 45 37.72 -29.58 -6.76
N ILE A 46 38.67 -29.02 -6.00
CA ILE A 46 38.38 -28.11 -4.90
C ILE A 46 37.65 -26.88 -5.44
N SER A 47 38.13 -26.27 -6.54
CA SER A 47 37.50 -25.12 -7.18
C SER A 47 36.04 -25.38 -7.55
N ILE A 48 35.78 -26.53 -8.21
CA ILE A 48 34.42 -26.92 -8.59
C ILE A 48 33.54 -27.15 -7.36
N CYS A 49 34.04 -27.81 -6.33
CA CYS A 49 33.28 -28.05 -5.09
C CYS A 49 32.91 -26.71 -4.38
N MET A 50 33.81 -25.74 -4.42
CA MET A 50 33.55 -24.43 -3.79
C MET A 50 32.59 -23.57 -4.62
N GLU A 51 32.66 -23.61 -5.94
CA GLU A 51 31.68 -22.97 -6.82
C GLU A 51 30.27 -23.54 -6.61
N LEU A 52 30.14 -24.86 -6.53
CA LEU A 52 28.87 -25.51 -6.24
C LEU A 52 28.29 -25.06 -4.90
N ARG A 53 29.09 -25.08 -3.84
CA ARG A 53 28.66 -24.61 -2.50
C ARG A 53 28.23 -23.15 -2.51
N ARG A 54 28.95 -22.29 -3.23
CA ARG A 54 28.62 -20.87 -3.35
C ARG A 54 27.26 -20.71 -4.07
N SER A 55 27.08 -21.37 -5.20
CA SER A 55 25.83 -21.34 -5.96
C SER A 55 24.63 -21.85 -5.15
N GLU A 56 24.80 -22.97 -4.42
CA GLU A 56 23.77 -23.48 -3.52
C GLU A 56 23.43 -22.51 -2.38
N SER A 57 24.45 -21.85 -1.80
CA SER A 57 24.26 -20.88 -0.74
C SER A 57 23.53 -19.63 -1.24
N GLU A 58 23.90 -19.12 -2.41
CA GLU A 58 23.23 -17.97 -3.06
C GLU A 58 21.77 -18.31 -3.38
N ALA A 59 21.50 -19.45 -3.97
CA ALA A 59 20.13 -19.90 -4.26
C ALA A 59 19.28 -20.08 -2.98
N ARG A 60 19.91 -20.58 -1.89
CA ARG A 60 19.23 -20.72 -0.60
C ARG A 60 18.88 -19.37 0.04
N LEU A 61 19.78 -18.38 -0.04
CA LEU A 61 19.54 -17.02 0.45
C LEU A 61 18.44 -16.34 -0.36
N GLU A 62 18.47 -16.45 -1.68
CA GLU A 62 17.43 -15.90 -2.55
C GLU A 62 16.07 -16.50 -2.26
N LYS A 63 16.01 -17.84 -2.12
CA LYS A 63 14.77 -18.52 -1.74
C LYS A 63 14.25 -18.06 -0.39
N ALA A 64 15.12 -17.92 0.62
CA ALA A 64 14.73 -17.43 1.94
C ALA A 64 14.23 -15.98 1.89
N TYR A 65 14.85 -15.12 1.08
CA TYR A 65 14.42 -13.75 0.87
C TYR A 65 13.04 -13.69 0.23
N LEU A 66 12.79 -14.45 -0.84
CA LEU A 66 11.47 -14.53 -1.49
C LEU A 66 10.40 -15.08 -0.55
N GLN A 67 10.71 -16.09 0.25
CA GLN A 67 9.80 -16.61 1.26
C GLN A 67 9.45 -15.58 2.33
N ASN A 68 10.42 -14.76 2.77
CA ASN A 68 10.17 -13.67 3.72
C ASN A 68 9.26 -12.60 3.12
N ILE A 69 9.48 -12.21 1.86
CA ILE A 69 8.59 -11.28 1.16
C ILE A 69 7.18 -11.85 1.12
N TYR A 70 7.03 -13.08 0.62
CA TYR A 70 5.74 -13.76 0.49
C TYR A 70 4.94 -13.80 1.81
N LYS A 71 5.61 -14.06 2.93
CA LYS A 71 4.98 -14.11 4.26
C LYS A 71 4.60 -12.75 4.83
N ASN A 72 5.42 -11.72 4.59
CA ASN A 72 5.28 -10.42 5.25
C ASN A 72 4.60 -9.36 4.39
N LEU A 73 4.19 -9.69 3.15
CA LEU A 73 3.41 -8.77 2.33
C LEU A 73 2.08 -8.44 3.04
N PRO A 74 1.67 -7.14 3.06
CA PRO A 74 0.39 -6.71 3.64
C PRO A 74 -0.79 -7.02 2.70
N ALA A 75 -0.64 -8.01 1.85
CA ALA A 75 -1.63 -8.48 0.90
C ALA A 75 -1.75 -10.00 1.00
N GLY A 76 -2.95 -10.50 0.91
CA GLY A 76 -3.23 -11.92 0.76
C GLY A 76 -2.79 -12.40 -0.62
N ILE A 77 -2.21 -13.59 -0.67
CA ILE A 77 -1.76 -14.21 -1.92
C ILE A 77 -2.31 -15.63 -1.96
N GLU A 78 -2.95 -15.96 -3.06
CA GLU A 78 -3.36 -17.31 -3.40
C GLU A 78 -2.70 -17.73 -4.71
N LEU A 79 -2.28 -18.98 -4.78
CA LEU A 79 -1.71 -19.58 -5.98
C LEU A 79 -2.58 -20.76 -6.40
N TYR A 80 -2.98 -20.74 -7.66
CA TYR A 80 -3.76 -21.81 -8.28
C TYR A 80 -2.97 -22.46 -9.42
N ASP A 81 -3.22 -23.73 -9.66
CA ASP A 81 -2.72 -24.36 -10.88
C ASP A 81 -3.47 -23.89 -12.13
N LYS A 82 -3.06 -24.36 -13.29
CA LYS A 82 -3.68 -24.00 -14.59
C LYS A 82 -5.15 -24.42 -14.72
N ASP A 83 -5.60 -25.38 -13.91
CA ASP A 83 -6.96 -25.90 -13.91
C ASP A 83 -7.84 -25.22 -12.83
N GLY A 84 -7.24 -24.26 -12.06
CA GLY A 84 -7.91 -23.45 -11.06
C GLY A 84 -7.96 -24.07 -9.66
N PHE A 85 -7.20 -25.15 -9.38
CA PHE A 85 -7.11 -25.70 -8.04
C PHE A 85 -6.07 -24.96 -7.20
N MET A 86 -6.44 -24.57 -5.98
CA MET A 86 -5.56 -23.86 -5.06
C MET A 86 -4.38 -24.74 -4.64
N THR A 87 -3.17 -24.23 -4.84
CA THR A 87 -1.91 -24.95 -4.53
C THR A 87 -1.17 -24.36 -3.34
N ASP A 88 -1.30 -23.05 -3.09
CA ASP A 88 -0.71 -22.39 -1.92
C ASP A 88 -1.43 -21.06 -1.61
N LEU A 89 -1.25 -20.56 -0.37
CA LEU A 89 -1.66 -19.24 0.08
C LEU A 89 -0.71 -18.76 1.18
N ASN A 90 -0.58 -17.44 1.34
CA ASN A 90 0.26 -16.85 2.39
C ASN A 90 -0.50 -16.65 3.72
N ASP A 91 0.23 -16.31 4.78
CA ASP A 91 -0.34 -16.14 6.12
C ASP A 91 -1.33 -14.95 6.16
N LYS A 92 -1.12 -13.91 5.34
CA LYS A 92 -2.02 -12.75 5.25
C LYS A 92 -3.37 -13.12 4.64
N GLU A 93 -3.40 -14.00 3.65
CA GLU A 93 -4.64 -14.52 3.10
C GLU A 93 -5.45 -15.29 4.14
N MET A 94 -4.79 -16.12 4.94
CA MET A 94 -5.44 -16.82 6.05
C MET A 94 -6.06 -15.85 7.05
N GLU A 95 -5.39 -14.73 7.36
CA GLU A 95 -5.90 -13.68 8.23
C GLU A 95 -7.13 -12.99 7.61
N ILE A 96 -7.04 -12.56 6.35
CA ILE A 96 -8.13 -11.86 5.62
C ILE A 96 -9.39 -12.73 5.61
N PHE A 97 -9.25 -14.01 5.28
CA PHE A 97 -10.38 -14.93 5.13
C PHE A 97 -10.73 -15.71 6.40
N GLY A 98 -10.03 -15.49 7.51
CA GLY A 98 -10.31 -16.12 8.80
C GLY A 98 -10.15 -17.63 8.79
N LEU A 99 -9.18 -18.13 8.04
CA LEU A 99 -8.89 -19.55 7.89
C LEU A 99 -8.04 -20.04 9.08
N ARG A 100 -8.29 -21.24 9.54
CA ARG A 100 -7.52 -21.86 10.64
C ARG A 100 -6.32 -22.64 10.13
N HIS A 101 -6.51 -23.40 9.07
CA HIS A 101 -5.48 -24.24 8.47
C HIS A 101 -5.48 -24.06 6.95
N LYS A 102 -4.29 -24.06 6.34
CA LYS A 102 -4.16 -23.99 4.87
C LYS A 102 -4.82 -25.18 4.18
N GLU A 103 -4.72 -26.34 4.81
CA GLU A 103 -5.24 -27.61 4.33
C GLU A 103 -6.75 -27.59 4.11
N ASP A 104 -7.47 -26.69 4.79
CA ASP A 104 -8.92 -26.55 4.66
C ASP A 104 -9.35 -25.99 3.29
N VAL A 105 -8.43 -25.32 2.59
CA VAL A 105 -8.71 -24.62 1.32
C VAL A 105 -7.81 -25.11 0.16
N ILE A 106 -6.67 -25.74 0.44
CA ILE A 106 -5.82 -26.33 -0.60
C ILE A 106 -6.61 -27.37 -1.38
N GLY A 107 -6.58 -27.29 -2.70
CA GLY A 107 -7.32 -28.16 -3.62
C GLY A 107 -8.75 -27.69 -3.91
N LEU A 108 -9.24 -26.60 -3.31
CA LEU A 108 -10.50 -25.98 -3.74
C LEU A 108 -10.33 -25.37 -5.14
N ASN A 109 -11.38 -25.48 -5.94
CA ASN A 109 -11.35 -24.91 -7.29
C ASN A 109 -11.90 -23.49 -7.30
N LEU A 110 -11.11 -22.54 -7.78
CA LEU A 110 -11.46 -21.11 -7.92
C LEU A 110 -12.80 -20.92 -8.67
N PHE A 111 -13.04 -21.76 -9.68
CA PHE A 111 -14.24 -21.65 -10.51
C PHE A 111 -15.52 -22.16 -9.82
N ASP A 112 -15.37 -22.87 -8.70
CA ASP A 112 -16.52 -23.31 -7.87
C ASP A 112 -16.91 -22.27 -6.81
N ASN A 113 -16.11 -21.20 -6.64
CA ASN A 113 -16.41 -20.13 -5.70
C ASN A 113 -17.76 -19.47 -6.05
N PRO A 114 -18.78 -19.51 -5.16
CA PRO A 114 -20.10 -18.99 -5.43
C PRO A 114 -20.14 -17.45 -5.54
N LEU A 115 -19.16 -16.77 -4.95
CA LEU A 115 -19.09 -15.30 -4.95
C LEU A 115 -18.42 -14.73 -6.22
N LEU A 116 -17.80 -15.58 -7.05
CA LEU A 116 -17.22 -15.15 -8.32
C LEU A 116 -18.27 -15.15 -9.43
N PRO A 117 -18.54 -13.99 -10.06
CA PRO A 117 -19.46 -13.91 -11.18
C PRO A 117 -19.04 -14.79 -12.37
N GLN A 118 -20.02 -15.38 -13.09
CA GLN A 118 -19.71 -16.28 -14.22
C GLN A 118 -18.87 -15.61 -15.29
N GLY A 119 -19.16 -14.35 -15.63
CA GLY A 119 -18.37 -13.61 -16.64
C GLY A 119 -16.91 -13.38 -16.24
N LEU A 120 -16.61 -13.38 -14.92
CA LEU A 120 -15.25 -13.33 -14.42
C LEU A 120 -14.56 -14.70 -14.57
N LYS A 121 -15.25 -15.77 -14.21
CA LYS A 121 -14.77 -17.13 -14.39
C LYS A 121 -14.39 -17.43 -15.85
N ASP A 122 -15.19 -16.95 -16.79
CA ASP A 122 -14.94 -17.13 -18.23
C ASP A 122 -13.71 -16.35 -18.70
N LYS A 123 -13.51 -15.13 -18.21
CA LYS A 123 -12.29 -14.34 -18.51
C LYS A 123 -11.03 -14.97 -17.93
N LEU A 124 -11.09 -15.48 -16.70
CA LEU A 124 -9.96 -16.18 -16.07
C LEU A 124 -9.59 -17.46 -16.82
N LYS A 125 -10.59 -18.22 -17.26
CA LYS A 125 -10.36 -19.41 -18.11
C LYS A 125 -9.74 -19.06 -19.47
N ALA A 126 -10.00 -17.87 -19.97
CA ALA A 126 -9.37 -17.35 -21.18
C ALA A 126 -7.95 -16.79 -20.95
N GLY A 127 -7.42 -16.85 -19.71
CA GLY A 127 -6.08 -16.37 -19.36
C GLY A 127 -5.96 -14.84 -19.35
N ALA A 128 -7.05 -14.11 -19.14
CA ALA A 128 -7.01 -12.65 -19.07
C ALA A 128 -6.68 -12.19 -17.64
N PRO A 129 -5.74 -11.22 -17.45
CA PRO A 129 -5.54 -10.59 -16.16
C PRO A 129 -6.75 -9.76 -15.79
N ILE A 130 -7.11 -9.70 -14.51
CA ILE A 130 -8.30 -9.00 -14.03
C ILE A 130 -7.97 -8.26 -12.74
N ASP A 131 -8.30 -6.96 -12.75
CA ASP A 131 -8.30 -6.12 -11.56
C ASP A 131 -9.75 -5.78 -11.22
N MET A 132 -10.15 -5.99 -9.96
CA MET A 132 -11.50 -5.69 -9.51
C MET A 132 -11.56 -5.29 -8.05
N SER A 133 -12.55 -4.48 -7.71
CA SER A 133 -12.95 -4.21 -6.34
C SER A 133 -14.38 -4.71 -6.13
N PHE A 134 -14.62 -5.45 -5.07
CA PHE A 134 -15.94 -5.99 -4.77
C PHE A 134 -16.12 -6.27 -3.27
N ASN A 135 -17.35 -6.42 -2.86
CA ASN A 135 -17.70 -6.80 -1.51
C ASN A 135 -17.79 -8.31 -1.41
N TYR A 136 -16.95 -8.90 -0.56
CA TYR A 136 -16.93 -10.33 -0.30
C TYR A 136 -17.75 -10.63 0.95
N ASP A 137 -18.83 -11.42 0.77
CA ASP A 137 -19.82 -11.72 1.80
C ASP A 137 -19.62 -13.15 2.32
N PHE A 138 -19.07 -13.29 3.52
CA PHE A 138 -18.79 -14.58 4.14
C PHE A 138 -20.05 -15.39 4.47
N ASP A 139 -21.19 -14.73 4.61
CA ASP A 139 -22.44 -15.42 4.93
C ASP A 139 -23.07 -16.11 3.70
N ARG A 140 -22.51 -15.90 2.50
CA ARG A 140 -22.96 -16.45 1.22
C ARG A 140 -22.03 -17.49 0.61
N LEU A 141 -21.17 -18.11 1.41
CA LEU A 141 -20.18 -19.10 0.93
C LEU A 141 -20.79 -20.45 0.55
N ASP A 142 -22.01 -20.74 0.97
CA ASP A 142 -22.74 -21.98 0.65
C ASP A 142 -21.93 -23.28 0.91
N GLY A 143 -21.05 -23.24 1.92
CA GLY A 143 -20.21 -24.36 2.29
C GLY A 143 -18.96 -24.56 1.43
N TYR A 144 -18.58 -23.58 0.62
CA TYR A 144 -17.38 -23.63 -0.23
C TYR A 144 -16.09 -23.83 0.59
N TYR A 145 -15.94 -23.14 1.72
CA TYR A 145 -14.93 -23.39 2.75
C TYR A 145 -15.41 -22.95 4.13
N SER A 146 -14.69 -23.37 5.18
CA SER A 146 -14.98 -22.96 6.56
C SER A 146 -14.17 -21.75 6.96
N THR A 147 -14.82 -20.73 7.54
CA THR A 147 -14.17 -19.50 8.02
C THR A 147 -14.66 -19.12 9.40
N SER A 148 -13.83 -18.39 10.16
CA SER A 148 -14.24 -17.71 11.40
C SER A 148 -14.80 -16.31 11.14
N ARG A 149 -14.77 -15.79 9.92
CA ARG A 149 -15.29 -14.49 9.51
C ARG A 149 -16.80 -14.57 9.27
N THR A 150 -17.48 -13.47 9.51
CA THR A 150 -18.91 -13.25 9.19
C THR A 150 -19.08 -11.87 8.58
N GLY A 151 -20.21 -11.64 7.90
CA GLY A 151 -20.52 -10.37 7.24
C GLY A 151 -19.66 -10.12 5.99
N THR A 152 -19.45 -8.85 5.67
CA THR A 152 -18.89 -8.43 4.39
C THR A 152 -17.60 -7.63 4.57
N ILE A 153 -16.61 -7.89 3.73
CA ILE A 153 -15.39 -7.08 3.59
C ILE A 153 -15.30 -6.49 2.18
N SER A 154 -14.64 -5.35 2.04
CA SER A 154 -14.30 -4.77 0.73
C SER A 154 -12.91 -5.26 0.31
N LEU A 155 -12.83 -5.98 -0.81
CA LEU A 155 -11.58 -6.49 -1.38
C LEU A 155 -11.22 -5.74 -2.65
N ILE A 156 -9.93 -5.47 -2.81
CA ILE A 156 -9.29 -5.20 -4.09
C ILE A 156 -8.56 -6.47 -4.48
N SER A 157 -8.96 -7.10 -5.57
CA SER A 157 -8.42 -8.37 -6.03
C SER A 157 -7.82 -8.25 -7.41
N LYS A 158 -6.63 -8.80 -7.56
CA LYS A 158 -5.92 -8.87 -8.83
C LYS A 158 -5.60 -10.32 -9.18
N PHE A 159 -6.05 -10.75 -10.35
CA PHE A 159 -5.79 -12.07 -10.91
C PHE A 159 -4.79 -11.93 -12.05
N ASP A 160 -3.62 -12.54 -11.92
CA ASP A 160 -2.58 -12.56 -12.94
C ASP A 160 -2.26 -14.00 -13.36
N PRO A 161 -2.46 -14.36 -14.63
CA PRO A 161 -2.01 -15.64 -15.15
C PRO A 161 -0.47 -15.66 -15.29
N LEU A 162 0.16 -16.73 -14.82
CA LEU A 162 1.60 -16.95 -14.90
C LEU A 162 1.92 -17.96 -16.01
N TYR A 163 2.87 -17.61 -16.87
CA TYR A 163 3.23 -18.40 -18.03
C TYR A 163 4.67 -18.89 -17.94
N ASP A 164 4.96 -20.04 -18.55
CA ASP A 164 6.32 -20.54 -18.76
C ASP A 164 7.03 -19.79 -19.90
N ALA A 165 8.31 -20.11 -20.11
CA ALA A 165 9.12 -19.51 -21.19
C ALA A 165 8.60 -19.85 -22.62
N LEU A 166 7.69 -20.81 -22.75
CA LEU A 166 7.08 -21.24 -24.01
C LEU A 166 5.69 -20.60 -24.21
N GLY A 167 5.20 -19.83 -23.22
CA GLY A 167 3.89 -19.18 -23.27
C GLY A 167 2.73 -20.07 -22.81
N ASN A 168 2.99 -21.21 -22.17
CA ASN A 168 1.93 -22.04 -21.60
C ASN A 168 1.55 -21.54 -20.20
N LEU A 169 0.25 -21.48 -19.89
CA LEU A 169 -0.25 -21.17 -18.56
C LEU A 169 0.20 -22.26 -17.57
N ILE A 170 0.90 -21.84 -16.52
CA ILE A 170 1.36 -22.74 -15.45
C ILE A 170 0.58 -22.55 -14.16
N ASN A 171 0.29 -21.28 -13.80
CA ASN A 171 -0.42 -20.94 -12.57
C ASN A 171 -1.31 -19.70 -12.77
N ILE A 172 -2.23 -19.52 -11.83
CA ILE A 172 -2.97 -18.26 -11.66
C ILE A 172 -2.60 -17.71 -10.28
N LEU A 173 -2.11 -16.48 -10.25
CA LEU A 173 -1.83 -15.73 -9.03
C LEU A 173 -3.02 -14.83 -8.71
N LEU A 174 -3.54 -14.92 -7.49
CA LEU A 174 -4.53 -13.99 -6.96
C LEU A 174 -3.90 -13.20 -5.81
N ILE A 175 -4.02 -11.89 -5.87
CA ILE A 175 -3.60 -10.97 -4.81
C ILE A 175 -4.86 -10.29 -4.27
N ASN A 176 -5.08 -10.36 -2.95
CA ASN A 176 -6.19 -9.77 -2.23
C ASN A 176 -5.70 -8.70 -1.26
N ILE A 177 -6.31 -7.53 -1.31
CA ILE A 177 -6.07 -6.44 -0.36
C ILE A 177 -7.40 -6.15 0.35
N ASP A 178 -7.42 -6.30 1.67
CA ASP A 178 -8.56 -5.85 2.48
C ASP A 178 -8.58 -4.32 2.54
N ASN A 179 -9.56 -3.73 1.88
CA ASN A 179 -9.76 -2.28 1.79
C ASN A 179 -10.95 -1.81 2.63
N THR A 180 -11.43 -2.64 3.56
CA THR A 180 -12.65 -2.41 4.33
C THR A 180 -12.57 -1.13 5.17
N GLU A 181 -11.46 -0.92 5.88
CA GLU A 181 -11.28 0.29 6.71
C GLU A 181 -11.31 1.56 5.86
N THR A 182 -10.61 1.55 4.71
CA THR A 182 -10.57 2.71 3.79
C THR A 182 -11.95 2.99 3.22
N THR A 183 -12.64 1.95 2.74
CA THR A 183 -13.99 2.07 2.17
C THR A 183 -14.98 2.60 3.21
N ASN A 184 -14.93 2.08 4.45
CA ASN A 184 -15.78 2.55 5.53
C ASN A 184 -15.48 4.00 5.94
N ALA A 185 -14.21 4.40 5.92
CA ALA A 185 -13.83 5.79 6.19
C ALA A 185 -14.38 6.73 5.12
N TYR A 186 -14.27 6.38 3.85
CA TYR A 186 -14.86 7.16 2.75
C TYR A 186 -16.39 7.23 2.84
N SER A 187 -17.07 6.12 3.14
CA SER A 187 -18.53 6.13 3.32
C SER A 187 -18.96 7.07 4.44
N LYS A 188 -18.28 7.04 5.59
CA LYS A 188 -18.57 7.95 6.70
C LYS A 188 -18.36 9.43 6.33
N ILE A 189 -17.33 9.74 5.55
CA ILE A 189 -17.11 11.11 5.07
C ILE A 189 -18.25 11.53 4.17
N GLN A 190 -18.69 10.67 3.26
CA GLN A 190 -19.79 10.93 2.34
C GLN A 190 -21.12 11.13 3.08
N ASP A 191 -21.44 10.26 4.05
CA ASP A 191 -22.60 10.40 4.92
C ASP A 191 -22.58 11.73 5.68
N PHE A 192 -21.41 12.15 6.13
CA PHE A 192 -21.21 13.43 6.83
C PHE A 192 -21.44 14.62 5.89
N GLU A 193 -20.94 14.57 4.66
CA GLU A 193 -21.17 15.62 3.65
C GLU A 193 -22.64 15.73 3.28
N GLU A 194 -23.34 14.62 3.09
CA GLU A 194 -24.78 14.61 2.83
C GLU A 194 -25.57 15.19 4.00
N PHE A 195 -25.24 14.78 5.23
CA PHE A 195 -25.86 15.28 6.45
C PHE A 195 -25.65 16.80 6.61
N PHE A 196 -24.41 17.30 6.40
CA PHE A 196 -24.13 18.74 6.43
C PHE A 196 -24.88 19.50 5.32
N THR A 197 -25.02 18.92 4.15
CA THR A 197 -25.76 19.51 3.05
C THR A 197 -27.24 19.63 3.40
N LEU A 198 -27.83 18.59 3.98
CA LEU A 198 -29.23 18.61 4.45
C LEU A 198 -29.43 19.67 5.55
N ILE A 199 -28.61 19.67 6.60
CA ILE A 199 -28.68 20.68 7.66
C ILE A 199 -28.50 22.08 7.08
N GLY A 200 -27.52 22.27 6.18
CA GLY A 200 -27.25 23.54 5.53
C GLY A 200 -28.47 24.10 4.79
N ASN A 201 -29.21 23.24 4.11
CA ASN A 201 -30.39 23.62 3.36
C ASN A 201 -31.59 23.95 4.28
N TYR A 202 -31.84 23.15 5.32
CA TYR A 202 -32.98 23.33 6.22
C TYR A 202 -32.75 24.40 7.29
N ALA A 203 -31.57 24.41 7.94
CA ALA A 203 -31.26 25.31 9.04
C ALA A 203 -30.57 26.60 8.60
N LYS A 204 -30.29 26.77 7.30
CA LYS A 204 -29.50 27.89 6.73
C LYS A 204 -28.12 28.01 7.40
N VAL A 205 -27.54 26.87 7.80
CA VAL A 205 -26.19 26.79 8.37
C VAL A 205 -25.19 26.53 7.27
N GLY A 206 -24.11 27.29 7.22
CA GLY A 206 -22.98 27.06 6.33
C GLY A 206 -21.73 26.69 7.13
N TYR A 207 -20.88 25.85 6.56
CA TYR A 207 -19.59 25.49 7.13
C TYR A 207 -18.48 25.74 6.11
N ALA A 208 -17.37 26.31 6.60
CA ALA A 208 -16.13 26.44 5.85
C ALA A 208 -14.94 26.04 6.73
N HIS A 209 -13.97 25.38 6.13
CA HIS A 209 -12.66 25.11 6.71
C HIS A 209 -11.59 25.83 5.90
N PHE A 210 -10.76 26.63 6.55
CA PHE A 210 -9.72 27.40 5.89
C PHE A 210 -8.38 27.29 6.62
N ASN A 211 -7.36 26.86 5.89
CA ASN A 211 -5.99 26.85 6.38
C ASN A 211 -5.35 28.22 6.13
N ALA A 212 -5.19 28.99 7.19
CA ALA A 212 -4.69 30.37 7.11
C ALA A 212 -3.22 30.46 6.64
N LEU A 213 -2.41 29.40 6.88
CA LEU A 213 -0.99 29.36 6.48
C LEU A 213 -0.83 29.01 4.99
N LYS A 214 -1.58 28.01 4.52
CA LYS A 214 -1.55 27.56 3.12
C LYS A 214 -2.44 28.41 2.22
N CYS A 215 -3.32 29.22 2.82
CA CYS A 215 -4.33 30.01 2.11
C CYS A 215 -5.26 29.16 1.24
N ASP A 216 -5.59 27.95 1.68
CA ASP A 216 -6.48 27.00 1.03
C ASP A 216 -7.59 26.52 1.98
N GLY A 217 -8.59 25.88 1.42
CA GLY A 217 -9.67 25.31 2.21
C GLY A 217 -10.87 24.92 1.37
N TYR A 218 -11.93 24.49 2.05
CA TYR A 218 -13.19 24.10 1.42
C TYR A 218 -14.39 24.61 2.22
N ALA A 219 -15.51 24.77 1.54
CA ALA A 219 -16.78 25.13 2.15
C ALA A 219 -17.92 24.34 1.51
N VAL A 220 -18.97 24.10 2.29
CA VAL A 220 -20.20 23.52 1.76
C VAL A 220 -21.00 24.57 0.98
N ASN A 221 -21.80 24.13 0.02
CA ASN A 221 -22.56 25.02 -0.86
C ASN A 221 -23.47 26.00 -0.10
N SER A 222 -24.06 25.56 1.02
CA SER A 222 -24.86 26.44 1.89
C SER A 222 -24.06 27.59 2.50
N TRP A 223 -22.75 27.42 2.73
CA TRP A 223 -21.89 28.49 3.21
C TRP A 223 -21.75 29.61 2.18
N TYR A 224 -21.44 29.27 0.92
CA TYR A 224 -21.35 30.24 -0.17
C TYR A 224 -22.64 31.04 -0.32
N ARG A 225 -23.79 30.36 -0.31
CA ARG A 225 -25.09 31.04 -0.35
C ARG A 225 -25.34 31.96 0.84
N ASN A 226 -24.92 31.55 2.03
CA ASN A 226 -25.09 32.35 3.25
C ASN A 226 -24.22 33.63 3.27
N VAL A 227 -23.04 33.56 2.65
CA VAL A 227 -22.12 34.73 2.53
C VAL A 227 -22.31 35.50 1.22
N GLY A 228 -23.26 35.11 0.36
CA GLY A 228 -23.56 35.79 -0.90
C GLY A 228 -22.49 35.62 -1.98
N GLU A 229 -21.80 34.49 -1.96
CA GLU A 229 -20.74 34.15 -2.92
C GLU A 229 -21.16 33.02 -3.87
N LYS A 230 -20.54 33.02 -5.04
CA LYS A 230 -20.75 31.92 -6.00
C LYS A 230 -20.12 30.64 -5.48
N GLU A 231 -20.85 29.52 -5.61
CA GLU A 231 -20.37 28.19 -5.24
C GLU A 231 -19.04 27.85 -5.97
N GLY A 232 -18.06 27.36 -5.21
CA GLY A 232 -16.75 27.01 -5.74
C GLY A 232 -15.73 28.17 -5.87
N THR A 233 -16.11 29.40 -5.49
CA THR A 233 -15.12 30.49 -5.42
C THR A 233 -14.01 30.15 -4.41
N PRO A 234 -12.73 30.30 -4.76
CA PRO A 234 -11.63 30.00 -3.85
C PRO A 234 -11.74 30.78 -2.53
N LEU A 235 -11.64 30.05 -1.41
CA LEU A 235 -11.86 30.67 -0.08
C LEU A 235 -10.88 31.77 0.26
N ASN A 236 -9.66 31.78 -0.28
CA ASN A 236 -8.68 32.84 -0.12
C ASN A 236 -9.11 34.17 -0.75
N GLU A 237 -9.96 34.12 -1.77
CA GLU A 237 -10.54 35.32 -2.40
C GLU A 237 -11.68 35.91 -1.55
N ILE A 238 -12.37 35.08 -0.78
CA ILE A 238 -13.50 35.46 0.07
C ILE A 238 -13.03 35.87 1.46
N ILE A 239 -12.32 34.97 2.17
CA ILE A 239 -12.00 35.12 3.61
C ILE A 239 -11.04 36.29 3.88
N LYS A 240 -10.13 36.61 2.96
CA LYS A 240 -9.22 37.73 3.07
C LYS A 240 -9.84 39.06 2.61
N VAL A 241 -10.91 39.00 1.84
CA VAL A 241 -11.50 40.20 1.23
C VAL A 241 -12.80 40.60 1.92
N HIS A 242 -13.68 39.63 2.22
CA HIS A 242 -14.98 39.84 2.84
C HIS A 242 -15.81 40.95 2.16
N SER A 243 -15.85 40.95 0.82
CA SER A 243 -16.47 42.03 0.01
C SER A 243 -17.96 42.20 0.28
N HIS A 244 -18.66 41.12 0.60
CA HIS A 244 -20.10 41.11 0.88
C HIS A 244 -20.48 41.54 2.33
N PHE A 245 -19.50 41.78 3.19
CA PHE A 245 -19.77 42.24 4.54
C PHE A 245 -20.02 43.76 4.56
N HIS A 246 -20.89 44.21 5.46
CA HIS A 246 -21.00 45.62 5.75
C HIS A 246 -19.62 46.21 6.13
N PRO A 247 -19.27 47.45 5.72
CA PRO A 247 -17.91 48.01 5.94
C PRO A 247 -17.39 47.94 7.37
N ASP A 248 -18.25 48.10 8.36
CA ASP A 248 -17.84 48.05 9.77
C ASP A 248 -17.57 46.62 10.21
N ASP A 249 -18.41 45.66 9.78
CA ASP A 249 -18.29 44.26 10.12
C ASP A 249 -17.07 43.63 9.39
N ARG A 250 -16.82 44.05 8.16
CA ARG A 250 -15.63 43.69 7.38
C ARG A 250 -14.33 44.05 8.10
N ARG A 251 -14.23 45.27 8.63
CA ARG A 251 -13.06 45.71 9.39
C ARG A 251 -12.79 44.85 10.62
N MET A 252 -13.85 44.44 11.31
CA MET A 252 -13.78 43.58 12.47
C MET A 252 -13.30 42.16 12.07
N MET A 253 -13.84 41.59 10.99
CA MET A 253 -13.46 40.27 10.51
C MET A 253 -12.00 40.20 10.05
N LEU A 254 -11.52 41.20 9.36
CA LEU A 254 -10.11 41.31 8.94
C LEU A 254 -9.17 41.39 10.15
N ARG A 255 -9.49 42.23 11.17
CA ARG A 255 -8.70 42.28 12.41
C ARG A 255 -8.68 40.96 13.14
N PHE A 256 -9.82 40.26 13.21
CA PHE A 256 -9.88 38.96 13.83
C PHE A 256 -8.99 37.96 13.09
N PHE A 257 -8.98 37.97 11.76
CA PHE A 257 -8.10 37.13 10.97
C PHE A 257 -6.61 37.36 11.27
N ASP A 258 -6.21 38.64 11.38
CA ASP A 258 -4.83 39.01 11.74
C ASP A 258 -4.48 38.52 13.15
N GLN A 259 -5.39 38.68 14.12
CA GLN A 259 -5.20 38.21 15.50
C GLN A 259 -5.11 36.67 15.60
N VAL A 260 -5.83 35.90 14.76
CA VAL A 260 -5.70 34.46 14.66
C VAL A 260 -4.32 34.06 14.15
N LEU A 261 -3.80 34.75 13.14
CA LEU A 261 -2.48 34.46 12.58
C LEU A 261 -1.36 34.62 13.61
N ILE A 262 -1.46 35.62 14.50
CA ILE A 262 -0.51 35.83 15.60
C ILE A 262 -0.86 35.06 16.88
N ARG A 263 -1.88 34.18 16.83
CA ARG A 263 -2.37 33.34 17.95
C ARG A 263 -2.85 34.13 19.18
N GLU A 264 -3.27 35.34 19.01
CA GLU A 264 -3.80 36.18 20.10
C GLU A 264 -5.24 35.79 20.48
N VAL A 265 -6.03 35.35 19.48
CA VAL A 265 -7.42 34.91 19.67
C VAL A 265 -7.65 33.59 18.94
N SER A 266 -8.55 32.76 19.48
CA SER A 266 -8.90 31.47 18.89
C SER A 266 -10.37 31.31 18.55
N HIS A 267 -11.22 32.24 18.96
CA HIS A 267 -12.66 32.11 18.79
C HIS A 267 -13.31 33.47 18.57
N LEU A 268 -14.25 33.50 17.62
CA LEU A 268 -15.13 34.69 17.38
C LEU A 268 -16.57 34.21 17.19
N ARG A 269 -17.49 34.79 17.95
CA ARG A 269 -18.93 34.64 17.72
C ARG A 269 -19.57 35.98 17.63
N ARG A 270 -20.07 36.33 16.45
CA ARG A 270 -20.68 37.66 16.18
C ARG A 270 -21.83 37.55 15.19
N ASP A 271 -22.79 38.48 15.30
CA ASP A 271 -23.76 38.70 14.26
C ASP A 271 -23.20 39.81 13.35
N VAL A 272 -23.21 39.52 12.04
CA VAL A 272 -22.64 40.36 10.99
C VAL A 272 -23.68 40.62 9.90
N ARG A 273 -23.55 41.73 9.20
CA ARG A 273 -24.40 42.10 8.07
C ARG A 273 -23.77 41.68 6.75
N ILE A 274 -24.49 40.87 6.02
CA ILE A 274 -24.06 40.39 4.69
C ILE A 274 -24.96 41.03 3.63
N LEU A 275 -24.33 41.61 2.61
CA LEU A 275 -25.01 42.21 1.46
C LEU A 275 -25.62 41.13 0.58
N ARG A 276 -26.89 41.30 0.22
CA ARG A 276 -27.59 40.44 -0.74
C ARG A 276 -27.53 41.03 -2.15
N GLU A 277 -27.86 40.21 -3.14
CA GLU A 277 -27.93 40.61 -4.55
C GLU A 277 -28.92 41.78 -4.78
N ASP A 278 -29.99 41.86 -3.98
CA ASP A 278 -30.98 42.95 -4.02
C ASP A 278 -30.49 44.27 -3.37
N GLY A 279 -29.25 44.32 -2.90
CA GLY A 279 -28.67 45.49 -2.23
C GLY A 279 -29.05 45.65 -0.76
N THR A 280 -29.84 44.75 -0.18
CA THR A 280 -30.22 44.76 1.25
C THR A 280 -29.19 43.97 2.09
N TYR A 281 -29.18 44.26 3.40
CA TYR A 281 -28.33 43.52 4.35
C TYR A 281 -29.17 42.50 5.12
N THR A 282 -28.59 41.26 5.23
CA THR A 282 -29.12 40.21 6.10
C THR A 282 -28.19 40.00 7.30
N TRP A 283 -28.75 39.84 8.48
CA TRP A 283 -28.00 39.47 9.68
C TRP A 283 -27.70 37.96 9.65
N THR A 284 -26.41 37.66 9.78
CA THR A 284 -25.91 36.26 9.82
C THR A 284 -25.02 36.10 11.05
N ARG A 285 -25.26 35.03 11.81
CA ARG A 285 -24.39 34.66 12.94
C ARG A 285 -23.18 33.91 12.45
N VAL A 286 -22.00 34.47 12.67
CA VAL A 286 -20.71 33.85 12.35
C VAL A 286 -20.08 33.30 13.63
N ASN A 287 -19.67 32.05 13.59
CA ASN A 287 -18.92 31.38 14.65
C ASN A 287 -17.64 30.84 14.03
N VAL A 288 -16.50 31.43 14.38
CA VAL A 288 -15.18 31.02 13.89
C VAL A 288 -14.37 30.45 15.02
N MET A 289 -13.78 29.30 14.80
CA MET A 289 -12.85 28.66 15.73
C MET A 289 -11.51 28.39 15.01
N ALA A 290 -10.43 28.95 15.55
CA ALA A 290 -9.08 28.70 15.09
C ALA A 290 -8.54 27.45 15.81
N VAL A 291 -8.18 26.42 15.04
CA VAL A 291 -7.57 25.20 15.55
C VAL A 291 -6.12 25.15 15.10
N SER A 292 -5.20 24.98 16.05
CA SER A 292 -3.78 24.74 15.74
C SER A 292 -3.54 23.22 15.74
N TYR A 293 -3.30 22.65 14.56
CA TYR A 293 -2.81 21.28 14.47
C TYR A 293 -1.30 21.29 14.71
N THR A 294 -0.88 20.93 15.92
CA THR A 294 0.50 20.49 16.12
C THR A 294 0.64 19.13 15.45
N HIS A 295 1.36 19.07 14.35
CA HIS A 295 1.80 17.77 13.81
C HIS A 295 2.66 17.09 14.88
N LEU A 296 2.10 16.05 15.51
CA LEU A 296 2.91 15.04 16.16
C LEU A 296 3.73 14.39 15.02
N THR A 297 4.96 14.84 14.86
CA THR A 297 5.97 14.08 14.13
C THR A 297 6.12 12.77 14.90
N LEU A 298 5.70 11.66 14.29
CA LEU A 298 6.07 10.34 14.79
C LEU A 298 7.61 10.30 14.88
N PRO A 299 8.18 9.83 15.97
CA PRO A 299 9.62 9.65 16.04
C PRO A 299 10.02 8.64 14.97
N THR A 300 10.99 9.03 14.15
CA THR A 300 11.67 8.20 13.16
C THR A 300 12.40 7.04 13.80
#